data_a3328de2151dda2cb56158cfa6494403
#
_entry.id   a3328de2151dda2cb56158cfa6494403
#
_cell.length_a   1.000
_cell.length_b   1.000
_cell.length_c   1.000
_cell.angle_alpha   90.00
_cell.angle_beta   90.00
_cell.angle_gamma   90.00
#
_symmetry.space_group_name_H-M   'P 1'
#
loop_
_entity.id
_entity.type
_entity.pdbx_description
1 polymer ?
#
loop_
_entity_poly.entity_id
_entity_poly.type
_entity_poly.pdbx_seq_one_letter_code
_entity_poly.pdbx_strand_id
1 'polypeptide(L)'
;MTDVLRFGPELALFIAAAVVITVDALIPIAGKSAYDARRPIAVFLALAGVGASFAMSAILIAADEKGTVASGMIEVDDFSLFFSFLFAGVAGMIVLGSVDYLARNRFHAEYLGLVLASAAAMMTMAAAADLIMIFVALETQAIAFYVLVGFLKDGRSSEAALKYLLLGATSTALTLYGMAYLFGLSGQTSLDGIAQYVSNAGDENRSALVLAAVFLTAGLGFKMAVVPFQMWVPDVYEGAPTPITAYLSVASKAAGFAVVMRIFLVALGHGLITSDWANLFAAIAAISMTVGNVLALNQKNIKRMLGYSSIAQAGTFLIGLAAVAAKDPQLELGTSSVVFFLGAYAFTNLGAFMAIIAISAKIKSEQIEDFAGIYRRSPFLALGLAACLISLTGIPPTAGFVAKLLVFNAAVEANLVWLALIGVLNSVISAYYYLRVVLVMFTRDPSEATTFQPSPYLGFAMMISVVGLLAIGVYPNPLVDAADHAARIFG
;
A
#
# COMPACT_ATOMS: atom_id res chain seq x y z
N MET A 1 -31.24 4.76 -4.72
CA MET A 1 -30.48 6.02 -4.90
C MET A 1 -29.35 6.14 -3.87
N THR A 2 -29.61 5.79 -2.60
CA THR A 2 -28.63 5.74 -1.51
C THR A 2 -27.46 4.80 -1.79
N ASP A 3 -27.69 3.60 -2.32
CA ASP A 3 -26.63 2.62 -2.61
C ASP A 3 -25.61 3.11 -3.66
N VAL A 4 -26.10 3.82 -4.71
CA VAL A 4 -25.21 4.40 -5.73
C VAL A 4 -24.38 5.55 -5.13
N LEU A 5 -24.93 6.31 -4.19
CA LEU A 5 -24.19 7.36 -3.51
C LEU A 5 -23.10 6.79 -2.61
N ARG A 6 -23.43 5.75 -1.83
CA ARG A 6 -22.49 5.07 -0.94
C ARG A 6 -21.32 4.43 -1.68
N PHE A 7 -21.56 3.85 -2.85
CA PHE A 7 -20.51 3.32 -3.73
C PHE A 7 -19.90 4.38 -4.66
N GLY A 8 -20.17 5.66 -4.40
CA GLY A 8 -19.76 6.79 -5.23
C GLY A 8 -18.25 6.96 -5.41
N PRO A 9 -17.41 6.83 -4.37
CA PRO A 9 -15.96 6.96 -4.49
C PRO A 9 -15.35 5.96 -5.47
N GLU A 10 -15.72 4.68 -5.39
CA GLU A 10 -15.28 3.60 -6.27
C GLU A 10 -15.79 3.80 -7.70
N LEU A 11 -17.09 4.12 -7.83
CA LEU A 11 -17.72 4.38 -9.14
C LEU A 11 -17.05 5.55 -9.86
N ALA A 12 -16.69 6.62 -9.14
CA ALA A 12 -16.01 7.76 -9.74
C ALA A 12 -14.71 7.35 -10.43
N LEU A 13 -13.91 6.46 -9.79
CA LEU A 13 -12.67 5.96 -10.37
C LEU A 13 -12.89 4.96 -11.48
N PHE A 14 -13.86 4.03 -11.38
CA PHE A 14 -14.18 3.09 -12.47
C PHE A 14 -14.71 3.83 -13.70
N ILE A 15 -15.59 4.82 -13.51
CA ILE A 15 -16.09 5.65 -14.60
C ILE A 15 -14.95 6.46 -15.21
N ALA A 16 -14.10 7.08 -14.41
CA ALA A 16 -12.95 7.83 -14.89
C ALA A 16 -11.99 6.93 -15.70
N ALA A 17 -11.73 5.71 -15.24
CA ALA A 17 -10.92 4.74 -15.98
C ALA A 17 -11.50 4.45 -17.37
N ALA A 18 -12.80 4.18 -17.43
CA ALA A 18 -13.50 3.94 -18.69
C ALA A 18 -13.50 5.18 -19.61
N VAL A 19 -13.76 6.36 -19.04
CA VAL A 19 -13.78 7.65 -19.76
C VAL A 19 -12.41 7.97 -20.34
N VAL A 20 -11.34 7.83 -19.56
CA VAL A 20 -9.95 8.09 -20.01
C VAL A 20 -9.61 7.24 -21.24
N ILE A 21 -9.90 5.94 -21.18
CA ILE A 21 -9.62 5.01 -22.30
C ILE A 21 -10.50 5.33 -23.50
N THR A 22 -11.80 5.56 -23.28
CA THR A 22 -12.77 5.80 -24.37
C THR A 22 -12.47 7.12 -25.08
N VAL A 23 -12.24 8.21 -24.33
CA VAL A 23 -11.93 9.53 -24.90
C VAL A 23 -10.64 9.46 -25.72
N ASP A 24 -9.60 8.79 -25.22
CA ASP A 24 -8.35 8.62 -25.98
C ASP A 24 -8.58 7.85 -27.29
N ALA A 25 -9.37 6.79 -27.25
CA ALA A 25 -9.70 5.99 -28.44
C ALA A 25 -10.51 6.77 -29.50
N LEU A 26 -11.37 7.70 -29.08
CA LEU A 26 -12.21 8.50 -29.96
C LEU A 26 -11.48 9.70 -30.60
N ILE A 27 -10.37 10.17 -30.04
CA ILE A 27 -9.61 11.26 -30.65
C ILE A 27 -8.84 10.75 -31.87
N PRO A 28 -9.06 11.28 -33.10
CA PRO A 28 -8.42 10.79 -34.31
C PRO A 28 -6.88 10.89 -34.27
N ILE A 29 -6.20 9.88 -34.80
CA ILE A 29 -4.73 9.89 -34.92
C ILE A 29 -4.36 10.62 -36.21
N ALA A 30 -3.99 11.90 -36.13
CA ALA A 30 -3.49 12.68 -37.24
C ALA A 30 -2.05 13.18 -36.91
N GLY A 31 -1.04 12.29 -37.13
CA GLY A 31 0.38 12.64 -36.97
C GLY A 31 0.92 12.61 -35.53
N LYS A 32 2.25 12.83 -35.40
CA LYS A 32 2.95 12.86 -34.08
C LYS A 32 2.38 13.88 -33.09
N SER A 33 1.91 15.03 -33.58
CA SER A 33 1.30 16.10 -32.78
C SER A 33 0.03 15.66 -32.04
N ALA A 34 -0.72 14.66 -32.56
CA ALA A 34 -1.94 14.18 -31.93
C ALA A 34 -1.68 13.42 -30.60
N TYR A 35 -0.56 12.69 -30.51
CA TYR A 35 -0.17 12.02 -29.27
C TYR A 35 0.17 13.03 -28.15
N ASP A 36 0.85 14.12 -28.50
CA ASP A 36 1.22 15.17 -27.55
C ASP A 36 -0.02 15.91 -27.01
N ALA A 37 -1.10 16.01 -27.79
CA ALA A 37 -2.35 16.64 -27.40
C ALA A 37 -3.25 15.75 -26.53
N ARG A 38 -3.22 14.42 -26.71
CA ARG A 38 -4.06 13.46 -26.00
C ARG A 38 -3.63 13.28 -24.52
N ARG A 39 -2.31 13.23 -24.27
CA ARG A 39 -1.77 12.99 -22.95
C ARG A 39 -2.27 13.96 -21.88
N PRO A 40 -2.26 15.29 -22.07
CA PRO A 40 -2.78 16.23 -21.09
C PRO A 40 -4.28 16.01 -20.79
N ILE A 41 -5.05 15.63 -21.82
CA ILE A 41 -6.50 15.33 -21.67
C ILE A 41 -6.67 14.09 -20.80
N ALA A 42 -5.94 13.01 -21.07
CA ALA A 42 -6.00 11.77 -20.29
C ALA A 42 -5.57 12.00 -18.83
N VAL A 43 -4.51 12.77 -18.59
CA VAL A 43 -4.06 13.15 -17.24
C VAL A 43 -5.09 14.00 -16.53
N PHE A 44 -5.67 15.00 -17.22
CA PHE A 44 -6.72 15.83 -16.64
C PHE A 44 -7.96 15.01 -16.25
N LEU A 45 -8.44 14.14 -17.13
CA LEU A 45 -9.59 13.26 -16.85
C LEU A 45 -9.30 12.29 -15.69
N ALA A 46 -8.08 11.74 -15.62
CA ALA A 46 -7.67 10.89 -14.52
C ALA A 46 -7.66 11.64 -13.18
N LEU A 47 -7.08 12.84 -13.14
CA LEU A 47 -7.06 13.67 -11.93
C LEU A 47 -8.46 14.18 -11.56
N ALA A 48 -9.32 14.47 -12.55
CA ALA A 48 -10.72 14.83 -12.30
C ALA A 48 -11.49 13.66 -11.66
N GLY A 49 -11.24 12.41 -12.11
CA GLY A 49 -11.80 11.21 -11.49
C GLY A 49 -11.33 11.02 -10.05
N VAL A 50 -10.04 11.22 -9.79
CA VAL A 50 -9.49 11.20 -8.43
C VAL A 50 -10.16 12.29 -7.56
N GLY A 51 -10.27 13.51 -8.08
CA GLY A 51 -10.95 14.62 -7.38
C GLY A 51 -12.42 14.32 -7.10
N ALA A 52 -13.14 13.70 -8.04
CA ALA A 52 -14.52 13.27 -7.84
C ALA A 52 -14.63 12.20 -6.75
N SER A 53 -13.72 11.21 -6.72
CA SER A 53 -13.67 10.20 -5.66
C SER A 53 -13.41 10.81 -4.28
N PHE A 54 -12.47 11.76 -4.16
CA PHE A 54 -12.28 12.54 -2.92
C PHE A 54 -13.54 13.29 -2.50
N ALA A 55 -14.18 13.97 -3.44
CA ALA A 55 -15.41 14.75 -3.15
C ALA A 55 -16.54 13.84 -2.66
N MET A 56 -16.73 12.68 -3.30
CA MET A 56 -17.75 11.71 -2.88
C MET A 56 -17.45 11.14 -1.49
N SER A 57 -16.19 10.79 -1.19
CA SER A 57 -15.78 10.33 0.15
C SER A 57 -16.03 11.41 1.21
N ALA A 58 -15.71 12.68 0.90
CA ALA A 58 -15.96 13.79 1.80
C ALA A 58 -17.47 14.05 2.04
N ILE A 59 -18.30 13.89 0.99
CA ILE A 59 -19.76 14.02 1.09
C ILE A 59 -20.31 12.92 2.00
N LEU A 60 -19.85 11.67 1.85
CA LEU A 60 -20.31 10.55 2.69
C LEU A 60 -19.97 10.76 4.17
N ILE A 61 -18.77 11.28 4.48
CA ILE A 61 -18.40 11.63 5.86
C ILE A 61 -19.27 12.78 6.39
N ALA A 62 -19.43 13.85 5.61
CA ALA A 62 -20.18 15.04 6.04
C ALA A 62 -21.68 14.78 6.22
N ALA A 63 -22.26 13.86 5.43
CA ALA A 63 -23.66 13.46 5.50
C ALA A 63 -23.90 12.31 6.50
N ASP A 64 -22.84 11.72 7.07
CA ASP A 64 -22.87 10.50 7.89
C ASP A 64 -23.62 9.33 7.19
N GLU A 65 -23.45 9.26 5.85
CA GLU A 65 -24.11 8.26 5.00
C GLU A 65 -23.29 6.97 4.96
N LYS A 66 -23.44 6.16 6.02
CA LYS A 66 -22.81 4.86 6.20
C LYS A 66 -23.82 3.72 6.05
N GLY A 67 -23.33 2.50 5.85
CA GLY A 67 -24.15 1.29 5.78
C GLY A 67 -23.82 0.37 4.63
N THR A 68 -24.60 -0.70 4.52
CA THR A 68 -24.37 -1.77 3.56
C THR A 68 -24.88 -1.44 2.17
N VAL A 69 -24.19 -1.96 1.17
CA VAL A 69 -24.51 -1.86 -0.27
C VAL A 69 -24.40 -3.27 -0.88
N ALA A 70 -24.98 -3.48 -2.06
CA ALA A 70 -24.90 -4.75 -2.79
C ALA A 70 -25.34 -5.96 -1.94
N SER A 71 -26.52 -5.87 -1.34
CA SER A 71 -27.09 -6.94 -0.49
C SER A 71 -26.21 -7.32 0.71
N GLY A 72 -25.49 -6.36 1.29
CA GLY A 72 -24.60 -6.58 2.44
C GLY A 72 -23.18 -7.05 2.09
N MET A 73 -22.83 -7.16 0.80
CA MET A 73 -21.48 -7.57 0.40
C MET A 73 -20.42 -6.46 0.56
N ILE A 74 -20.84 -5.21 0.63
CA ILE A 74 -20.00 -4.03 0.79
C ILE A 74 -20.54 -3.23 1.99
N GLU A 75 -19.65 -2.78 2.85
CA GLU A 75 -19.95 -1.95 4.01
C GLU A 75 -19.18 -0.65 3.94
N VAL A 76 -19.93 0.45 3.86
CA VAL A 76 -19.37 1.81 3.87
C VAL A 76 -19.38 2.31 5.31
N ASP A 77 -18.20 2.39 5.89
CA ASP A 77 -17.91 2.78 7.27
C ASP A 77 -16.69 3.70 7.33
N ASP A 78 -16.29 4.14 8.52
CA ASP A 78 -15.13 5.03 8.70
C ASP A 78 -13.82 4.39 8.23
N PHE A 79 -13.70 3.07 8.36
CA PHE A 79 -12.55 2.33 7.88
C PHE A 79 -12.44 2.36 6.34
N SER A 80 -13.52 2.01 5.65
CA SER A 80 -13.56 2.03 4.19
C SER A 80 -13.35 3.44 3.63
N LEU A 81 -13.92 4.46 4.27
CA LEU A 81 -13.75 5.86 3.88
C LEU A 81 -12.32 6.36 4.09
N PHE A 82 -11.66 5.98 5.20
CA PHE A 82 -10.22 6.26 5.39
C PHE A 82 -9.39 5.70 4.24
N PHE A 83 -9.61 4.43 3.88
CA PHE A 83 -8.90 3.79 2.78
C PHE A 83 -9.29 4.36 1.42
N SER A 84 -10.51 4.85 1.22
CA SER A 84 -10.92 5.54 0.00
C SER A 84 -10.10 6.82 -0.21
N PHE A 85 -9.92 7.64 0.83
CA PHE A 85 -9.01 8.78 0.78
C PHE A 85 -7.57 8.37 0.50
N LEU A 86 -7.09 7.33 1.16
CA LEU A 86 -5.72 6.84 0.97
C LEU A 86 -5.48 6.40 -0.48
N PHE A 87 -6.36 5.55 -1.04
CA PHE A 87 -6.17 5.00 -2.38
C PHE A 87 -6.38 6.04 -3.47
N ALA A 88 -7.35 6.97 -3.33
CA ALA A 88 -7.51 8.09 -4.24
C ALA A 88 -6.27 9.00 -4.22
N GLY A 89 -5.74 9.31 -3.03
CA GLY A 89 -4.53 10.11 -2.87
C GLY A 89 -3.31 9.46 -3.50
N VAL A 90 -3.11 8.18 -3.23
CA VAL A 90 -2.02 7.41 -3.85
C VAL A 90 -2.17 7.37 -5.37
N ALA A 91 -3.37 7.08 -5.90
CA ALA A 91 -3.62 7.06 -7.34
C ALA A 91 -3.33 8.42 -7.99
N GLY A 92 -3.76 9.52 -7.37
CA GLY A 92 -3.44 10.88 -7.83
C GLY A 92 -1.92 11.14 -7.88
N MET A 93 -1.20 10.75 -6.85
CA MET A 93 0.26 10.85 -6.80
C MET A 93 0.94 10.02 -7.89
N ILE A 94 0.45 8.80 -8.15
CA ILE A 94 0.96 7.95 -9.23
C ILE A 94 0.66 8.53 -10.61
N VAL A 95 -0.54 9.10 -10.82
CA VAL A 95 -0.86 9.83 -12.05
C VAL A 95 0.14 10.95 -12.27
N LEU A 96 0.39 11.81 -11.27
CA LEU A 96 1.38 12.90 -11.34
C LEU A 96 2.80 12.39 -11.60
N GLY A 97 3.22 11.34 -10.88
CA GLY A 97 4.54 10.72 -11.03
C GLY A 97 4.77 10.05 -12.39
N SER A 98 3.68 9.70 -13.08
CA SER A 98 3.74 9.01 -14.38
C SER A 98 3.72 9.94 -15.59
N VAL A 99 3.38 11.23 -15.44
CA VAL A 99 3.21 12.17 -16.57
C VAL A 99 4.44 12.20 -17.48
N ASP A 100 5.62 12.37 -16.91
CA ASP A 100 6.88 12.42 -17.69
C ASP A 100 7.38 11.04 -18.07
N TYR A 101 7.13 10.05 -17.19
CA TYR A 101 7.50 8.66 -17.43
C TYR A 101 6.82 8.09 -18.69
N LEU A 102 5.56 8.47 -18.89
CA LEU A 102 4.74 8.06 -20.03
C LEU A 102 4.89 8.97 -21.26
N ALA A 103 5.73 10.00 -21.21
CA ALA A 103 5.83 11.01 -22.27
C ALA A 103 6.09 10.44 -23.67
N ARG A 104 6.74 9.27 -23.76
CA ARG A 104 7.03 8.56 -25.03
C ARG A 104 6.21 7.30 -25.24
N ASN A 105 5.29 6.99 -24.34
CA ASN A 105 4.47 5.78 -24.43
C ASN A 105 3.13 6.09 -25.12
N ARG A 106 2.79 5.34 -26.17
CA ARG A 106 1.52 5.51 -26.89
C ARG A 106 0.29 4.99 -26.13
N PHE A 107 0.47 4.14 -25.12
CA PHE A 107 -0.59 3.50 -24.35
C PHE A 107 -0.80 4.19 -22.99
N HIS A 108 -0.65 5.52 -22.95
CA HIS A 108 -0.74 6.29 -21.69
C HIS A 108 -2.14 6.27 -21.08
N ALA A 109 -3.20 6.21 -21.92
CA ALA A 109 -4.60 6.18 -21.47
C ALA A 109 -4.93 4.83 -20.80
N GLU A 110 -4.50 3.71 -21.41
CA GLU A 110 -4.66 2.36 -20.87
C GLU A 110 -3.90 2.23 -19.52
N TYR A 111 -2.71 2.78 -19.46
CA TYR A 111 -1.96 2.81 -18.20
C TYR A 111 -2.70 3.55 -17.10
N LEU A 112 -3.18 4.79 -17.37
CA LEU A 112 -3.92 5.59 -16.40
C LEU A 112 -5.26 4.94 -16.03
N GLY A 113 -5.96 4.35 -17.02
CA GLY A 113 -7.18 3.59 -16.77
C GLY A 113 -6.97 2.40 -15.83
N LEU A 114 -5.88 1.63 -16.02
CA LEU A 114 -5.53 0.53 -15.12
C LEU A 114 -5.16 1.01 -13.71
N VAL A 115 -4.47 2.15 -13.58
CA VAL A 115 -4.18 2.76 -12.28
C VAL A 115 -5.48 3.11 -11.55
N LEU A 116 -6.41 3.79 -12.23
CA LEU A 116 -7.70 4.17 -11.63
C LEU A 116 -8.58 2.96 -11.28
N ALA A 117 -8.69 1.98 -12.19
CA ALA A 117 -9.46 0.77 -11.95
C ALA A 117 -8.89 -0.05 -10.78
N SER A 118 -7.55 -0.15 -10.67
CA SER A 118 -6.93 -0.83 -9.54
C SER A 118 -7.13 -0.07 -8.22
N ALA A 119 -7.16 1.26 -8.23
CA ALA A 119 -7.49 2.07 -7.04
C ALA A 119 -8.93 1.82 -6.59
N ALA A 120 -9.89 1.84 -7.52
CA ALA A 120 -11.29 1.51 -7.22
C ALA A 120 -11.44 0.10 -6.64
N ALA A 121 -10.75 -0.89 -7.21
CA ALA A 121 -10.74 -2.25 -6.67
C ALA A 121 -10.15 -2.32 -5.25
N MET A 122 -9.09 -1.55 -4.94
CA MET A 122 -8.53 -1.49 -3.58
C MET A 122 -9.47 -0.80 -2.59
N MET A 123 -10.24 0.21 -3.00
CA MET A 123 -11.31 0.78 -2.18
C MET A 123 -12.38 -0.28 -1.88
N THR A 124 -12.83 -1.01 -2.90
CA THR A 124 -13.79 -2.12 -2.74
C THR A 124 -13.24 -3.21 -1.81
N MET A 125 -11.93 -3.52 -1.86
CA MET A 125 -11.29 -4.46 -0.92
C MET A 125 -11.42 -3.99 0.54
N ALA A 126 -11.24 -2.71 0.80
CA ALA A 126 -11.35 -2.15 2.16
C ALA A 126 -12.80 -2.08 2.65
N ALA A 127 -13.76 -1.93 1.74
CA ALA A 127 -15.19 -1.90 2.04
C ALA A 127 -15.87 -3.29 2.02
N ALA A 128 -15.17 -4.34 1.60
CA ALA A 128 -15.79 -5.67 1.43
C ALA A 128 -16.13 -6.31 2.76
N ALA A 129 -17.38 -6.75 2.92
CA ALA A 129 -17.94 -7.45 4.07
C ALA A 129 -18.32 -8.93 3.76
N ASP A 130 -17.89 -9.42 2.59
CA ASP A 130 -18.20 -10.76 2.09
C ASP A 130 -17.00 -11.38 1.39
N LEU A 131 -16.76 -12.68 1.57
CA LEU A 131 -15.60 -13.39 1.00
C LEU A 131 -15.57 -13.34 -0.52
N ILE A 132 -16.74 -13.38 -1.20
CA ILE A 132 -16.83 -13.33 -2.66
C ILE A 132 -16.42 -11.92 -3.13
N MET A 133 -16.91 -10.88 -2.46
CA MET A 133 -16.55 -9.50 -2.79
C MET A 133 -15.06 -9.23 -2.58
N ILE A 134 -14.49 -9.71 -1.46
CA ILE A 134 -13.04 -9.65 -1.20
C ILE A 134 -12.27 -10.30 -2.36
N PHE A 135 -12.68 -11.51 -2.77
CA PHE A 135 -12.01 -12.26 -3.84
C PHE A 135 -12.08 -11.52 -5.18
N VAL A 136 -13.26 -11.04 -5.58
CA VAL A 136 -13.45 -10.32 -6.86
C VAL A 136 -12.64 -9.02 -6.89
N ALA A 137 -12.66 -8.24 -5.81
CA ALA A 137 -11.91 -7.00 -5.72
C ALA A 137 -10.39 -7.25 -5.73
N LEU A 138 -9.92 -8.29 -5.01
CA LEU A 138 -8.52 -8.72 -4.96
C LEU A 138 -8.01 -9.14 -6.33
N GLU A 139 -8.78 -9.91 -7.11
CA GLU A 139 -8.40 -10.35 -8.45
C GLU A 139 -8.46 -9.20 -9.47
N THR A 140 -9.45 -8.31 -9.37
CA THR A 140 -9.53 -7.12 -10.22
C THR A 140 -8.26 -6.26 -10.05
N GLN A 141 -7.86 -6.02 -8.82
CA GLN A 141 -6.62 -5.31 -8.50
C GLN A 141 -5.38 -6.08 -9.01
N ALA A 142 -5.34 -7.42 -8.81
CA ALA A 142 -4.20 -8.25 -9.20
C ALA A 142 -3.96 -8.24 -10.71
N ILE A 143 -5.00 -8.45 -11.53
CA ILE A 143 -4.93 -8.42 -12.99
C ILE A 143 -4.42 -7.07 -13.50
N ALA A 144 -4.92 -5.96 -12.94
CA ALA A 144 -4.44 -4.64 -13.30
C ALA A 144 -2.93 -4.49 -13.03
N PHE A 145 -2.45 -4.95 -11.87
CA PHE A 145 -1.02 -4.88 -11.54
C PHE A 145 -0.15 -5.82 -12.37
N TYR A 146 -0.62 -7.01 -12.76
CA TYR A 146 0.14 -7.89 -13.65
C TYR A 146 0.44 -7.19 -14.98
N VAL A 147 -0.53 -6.49 -15.54
CA VAL A 147 -0.37 -5.71 -16.78
C VAL A 147 0.52 -4.47 -16.53
N LEU A 148 0.32 -3.74 -15.44
CA LEU A 148 1.09 -2.53 -15.12
C LEU A 148 2.57 -2.83 -14.86
N VAL A 149 2.90 -3.94 -14.21
CA VAL A 149 4.30 -4.37 -13.98
C VAL A 149 5.01 -4.66 -15.31
N GLY A 150 4.33 -5.33 -16.24
CA GLY A 150 4.87 -5.66 -17.57
C GLY A 150 4.69 -4.56 -18.62
N PHE A 151 4.27 -3.35 -18.24
CA PHE A 151 3.78 -2.33 -19.16
C PHE A 151 4.81 -1.85 -20.19
N LEU A 152 6.10 -1.83 -19.84
CA LEU A 152 7.17 -1.42 -20.75
C LEU A 152 7.47 -2.44 -21.84
N LYS A 153 7.07 -3.71 -21.65
CA LYS A 153 7.30 -4.82 -22.59
C LYS A 153 8.76 -5.06 -22.96
N ASP A 154 9.70 -4.61 -22.12
CA ASP A 154 11.10 -4.99 -22.21
C ASP A 154 11.36 -6.30 -21.46
N GLY A 155 12.54 -6.89 -21.63
CA GLY A 155 12.87 -8.19 -21.02
C GLY A 155 12.78 -8.17 -19.50
N ARG A 156 13.17 -7.06 -18.87
CA ARG A 156 13.20 -6.91 -17.41
C ARG A 156 11.79 -6.78 -16.81
N SER A 157 10.93 -5.93 -17.41
CA SER A 157 9.56 -5.75 -16.94
C SER A 157 8.68 -6.98 -17.26
N SER A 158 8.92 -7.65 -18.39
CA SER A 158 8.22 -8.89 -18.75
C SER A 158 8.55 -10.05 -17.80
N GLU A 159 9.83 -10.21 -17.41
CA GLU A 159 10.24 -11.20 -16.40
C GLU A 159 9.61 -10.89 -15.04
N ALA A 160 9.63 -9.62 -14.61
CA ALA A 160 9.01 -9.18 -13.36
C ALA A 160 7.51 -9.47 -13.35
N ALA A 161 6.80 -9.17 -14.45
CA ALA A 161 5.38 -9.45 -14.59
C ALA A 161 5.06 -10.94 -14.53
N LEU A 162 5.86 -11.78 -15.19
CA LEU A 162 5.68 -13.22 -15.15
C LEU A 162 5.88 -13.79 -13.75
N LYS A 163 6.95 -13.36 -13.04
CA LYS A 163 7.18 -13.74 -11.64
C LYS A 163 6.03 -13.32 -10.74
N TYR A 164 5.54 -12.08 -10.92
CA TYR A 164 4.43 -11.56 -10.13
C TYR A 164 3.13 -12.32 -10.39
N LEU A 165 2.83 -12.63 -11.66
CA LEU A 165 1.66 -13.42 -12.06
C LEU A 165 1.68 -14.84 -11.48
N LEU A 166 2.79 -15.57 -11.65
CA LEU A 166 2.88 -16.99 -11.22
C LEU A 166 2.80 -17.12 -9.70
N LEU A 167 3.56 -16.29 -8.97
CA LEU A 167 3.51 -16.30 -7.51
C LEU A 167 2.18 -15.73 -6.98
N GLY A 168 1.60 -14.75 -7.67
CA GLY A 168 0.29 -14.20 -7.36
C GLY A 168 -0.81 -15.24 -7.52
N ALA A 169 -0.85 -15.97 -8.62
CA ALA A 169 -1.84 -17.04 -8.87
C ALA A 169 -1.77 -18.13 -7.78
N THR A 170 -0.55 -18.51 -7.35
CA THR A 170 -0.39 -19.45 -6.22
C THR A 170 -0.96 -18.86 -4.92
N SER A 171 -0.69 -17.60 -4.66
CA SER A 171 -1.24 -16.87 -3.50
C SER A 171 -2.76 -16.81 -3.51
N THR A 172 -3.35 -16.50 -4.67
CA THR A 172 -4.80 -16.50 -4.86
C THR A 172 -5.41 -17.86 -4.59
N ALA A 173 -4.80 -18.94 -5.07
CA ALA A 173 -5.26 -20.30 -4.81
C ALA A 173 -5.28 -20.64 -3.30
N LEU A 174 -4.24 -20.23 -2.56
CA LEU A 174 -4.19 -20.40 -1.11
C LEU A 174 -5.26 -19.57 -0.40
N THR A 175 -5.45 -18.32 -0.80
CA THR A 175 -6.51 -17.45 -0.25
C THR A 175 -7.88 -18.06 -0.47
N LEU A 176 -8.18 -18.48 -1.71
CA LEU A 176 -9.47 -19.09 -2.06
C LEU A 176 -9.70 -20.40 -1.28
N TYR A 177 -8.64 -21.18 -1.07
CA TYR A 177 -8.73 -22.41 -0.30
C TYR A 177 -9.08 -22.12 1.18
N GLY A 178 -8.46 -21.11 1.78
CA GLY A 178 -8.82 -20.63 3.13
C GLY A 178 -10.25 -20.13 3.22
N MET A 179 -10.73 -19.37 2.23
CA MET A 179 -12.11 -18.91 2.12
C MET A 179 -13.10 -20.09 1.98
N ALA A 180 -12.74 -21.10 1.18
CA ALA A 180 -13.54 -22.31 1.00
C ALA A 180 -13.68 -23.12 2.30
N TYR A 181 -12.61 -23.19 3.12
CA TYR A 181 -12.71 -23.79 4.46
C TYR A 181 -13.67 -23.03 5.38
N LEU A 182 -13.57 -21.69 5.43
CA LEU A 182 -14.50 -20.88 6.23
C LEU A 182 -15.95 -21.08 5.78
N PHE A 183 -16.19 -21.05 4.47
CA PHE A 183 -17.52 -21.31 3.91
C PHE A 183 -17.99 -22.73 4.22
N GLY A 184 -17.15 -23.76 4.04
CA GLY A 184 -17.49 -25.16 4.28
C GLY A 184 -17.86 -25.44 5.72
N LEU A 185 -17.25 -24.72 6.68
CA LEU A 185 -17.56 -24.84 8.10
C LEU A 185 -18.80 -24.06 8.50
N SER A 186 -18.94 -22.82 8.06
CA SER A 186 -19.99 -21.89 8.51
C SER A 186 -21.25 -21.90 7.64
N GLY A 187 -21.15 -22.32 6.38
CA GLY A 187 -22.20 -22.15 5.36
C GLY A 187 -22.46 -20.69 4.99
N GLN A 188 -21.57 -19.76 5.36
CA GLN A 188 -21.72 -18.31 5.18
C GLN A 188 -20.56 -17.73 4.36
N THR A 189 -20.86 -16.72 3.52
CA THR A 189 -19.84 -15.91 2.84
C THR A 189 -19.67 -14.55 3.49
N SER A 190 -20.68 -14.03 4.21
CA SER A 190 -20.58 -12.76 4.95
C SER A 190 -19.66 -12.89 6.15
N LEU A 191 -18.84 -11.87 6.39
CA LEU A 191 -17.89 -11.87 7.52
C LEU A 191 -18.61 -11.95 8.87
N ASP A 192 -19.75 -11.27 9.03
CA ASP A 192 -20.56 -11.32 10.24
C ASP A 192 -21.17 -12.72 10.48
N GLY A 193 -21.65 -13.39 9.42
CA GLY A 193 -22.15 -14.75 9.52
C GLY A 193 -21.07 -15.75 9.91
N ILE A 194 -19.85 -15.56 9.41
CA ILE A 194 -18.68 -16.35 9.80
C ILE A 194 -18.32 -16.05 11.26
N ALA A 195 -18.33 -14.78 11.69
CA ALA A 195 -18.06 -14.38 13.06
C ALA A 195 -19.02 -15.04 14.05
N GLN A 196 -20.32 -15.06 13.73
CA GLN A 196 -21.34 -15.73 14.52
C GLN A 196 -21.09 -17.26 14.65
N TYR A 197 -20.67 -17.90 13.54
CA TYR A 197 -20.28 -19.31 13.57
C TYR A 197 -19.07 -19.55 14.48
N VAL A 198 -18.00 -18.75 14.29
CA VAL A 198 -16.72 -18.89 15.03
C VAL A 198 -16.93 -18.67 16.53
N SER A 199 -17.78 -17.71 16.93
CA SER A 199 -18.09 -17.42 18.32
C SER A 199 -18.82 -18.58 19.03
N ASN A 200 -19.57 -19.38 18.26
CA ASN A 200 -20.36 -20.51 18.78
C ASN A 200 -19.70 -21.88 18.51
N ALA A 201 -18.54 -21.88 17.82
CA ALA A 201 -17.83 -23.10 17.44
C ALA A 201 -17.22 -23.79 18.68
N GLY A 202 -17.38 -25.11 18.78
CA GLY A 202 -16.72 -25.93 19.80
C GLY A 202 -15.27 -26.27 19.43
N ASP A 203 -14.53 -26.82 20.40
CA ASP A 203 -13.13 -27.21 20.25
C ASP A 203 -12.87 -28.20 19.10
N GLU A 204 -13.87 -28.99 18.72
CA GLU A 204 -13.79 -29.92 17.59
C GLU A 204 -13.53 -29.22 16.26
N ASN A 205 -13.95 -27.97 16.10
CA ASN A 205 -13.78 -27.18 14.88
C ASN A 205 -12.47 -26.38 14.86
N ARG A 206 -11.76 -26.30 16.01
CA ARG A 206 -10.56 -25.44 16.14
C ARG A 206 -9.50 -25.76 15.10
N SER A 207 -9.16 -27.03 14.90
CA SER A 207 -8.11 -27.40 13.95
C SER A 207 -8.43 -26.98 12.51
N ALA A 208 -9.70 -27.08 12.10
CA ALA A 208 -10.14 -26.67 10.77
C ALA A 208 -10.14 -25.14 10.60
N LEU A 209 -10.56 -24.40 11.64
CA LEU A 209 -10.50 -22.92 11.67
C LEU A 209 -9.06 -22.42 11.65
N VAL A 210 -8.14 -23.03 12.42
CA VAL A 210 -6.70 -22.69 12.38
C VAL A 210 -6.13 -22.95 10.99
N LEU A 211 -6.50 -24.08 10.36
CA LEU A 211 -6.05 -24.38 8.99
C LEU A 211 -6.55 -23.33 7.99
N ALA A 212 -7.81 -22.90 8.08
CA ALA A 212 -8.35 -21.80 7.27
C ALA A 212 -7.56 -20.51 7.48
N ALA A 213 -7.29 -20.13 8.74
CA ALA A 213 -6.50 -18.94 9.07
C ALA A 213 -5.07 -19.00 8.54
N VAL A 214 -4.44 -20.19 8.57
CA VAL A 214 -3.08 -20.40 7.99
C VAL A 214 -3.10 -20.24 6.47
N PHE A 215 -4.08 -20.79 5.75
CA PHE A 215 -4.20 -20.60 4.30
C PHE A 215 -4.47 -19.15 3.93
N LEU A 216 -5.34 -18.46 4.65
CA LEU A 216 -5.61 -17.03 4.46
C LEU A 216 -4.35 -16.19 4.73
N THR A 217 -3.62 -16.50 5.82
CA THR A 217 -2.35 -15.83 6.13
C THR A 217 -1.31 -16.07 5.04
N ALA A 218 -1.23 -17.28 4.50
CA ALA A 218 -0.30 -17.61 3.42
C ALA A 218 -0.63 -16.86 2.12
N GLY A 219 -1.91 -16.86 1.73
CA GLY A 219 -2.35 -16.16 0.53
C GLY A 219 -2.26 -14.63 0.67
N LEU A 220 -2.84 -14.06 1.71
CA LEU A 220 -2.80 -12.60 1.93
C LEU A 220 -1.40 -12.10 2.32
N GLY A 221 -0.55 -12.97 2.88
CA GLY A 221 0.85 -12.69 3.17
C GLY A 221 1.67 -12.29 1.95
N PHE A 222 1.33 -12.81 0.78
CA PHE A 222 1.87 -12.35 -0.50
C PHE A 222 1.52 -10.89 -0.77
N LYS A 223 0.26 -10.47 -0.56
CA LYS A 223 -0.19 -9.09 -0.75
C LYS A 223 0.43 -8.13 0.26
N MET A 224 0.57 -8.57 1.51
CA MET A 224 1.26 -7.81 2.56
C MET A 224 2.78 -7.75 2.35
N ALA A 225 3.33 -8.64 1.51
CA ALA A 225 4.78 -8.78 1.29
C ALA A 225 5.55 -9.23 2.55
N VAL A 226 4.99 -10.17 3.32
CA VAL A 226 5.60 -10.70 4.54
C VAL A 226 6.31 -12.04 4.31
N VAL A 227 7.29 -12.36 5.14
CA VAL A 227 8.01 -13.64 5.11
C VAL A 227 7.09 -14.78 5.57
N PRO A 228 7.06 -15.94 4.87
CA PRO A 228 7.92 -16.35 3.76
C PRO A 228 7.37 -16.03 2.35
N PHE A 229 6.32 -15.23 2.22
CA PHE A 229 5.60 -14.98 0.95
C PHE A 229 6.10 -13.77 0.17
N GLN A 230 7.18 -13.13 0.60
CA GLN A 230 7.76 -11.89 0.07
C GLN A 230 8.64 -12.07 -1.20
N MET A 231 8.88 -13.27 -1.68
CA MET A 231 9.92 -13.58 -2.68
C MET A 231 9.79 -12.78 -3.98
N TRP A 232 8.58 -12.35 -4.34
CA TRP A 232 8.30 -11.55 -5.53
C TRP A 232 8.80 -10.10 -5.45
N VAL A 233 8.87 -9.54 -4.22
CA VAL A 233 9.04 -8.09 -4.00
C VAL A 233 10.34 -7.55 -4.59
N PRO A 234 11.52 -8.11 -4.31
CA PRO A 234 12.78 -7.54 -4.81
C PRO A 234 12.85 -7.50 -6.33
N ASP A 235 12.45 -8.58 -6.99
CA ASP A 235 12.53 -8.71 -8.44
C ASP A 235 11.49 -7.86 -9.16
N VAL A 236 10.26 -7.84 -8.64
CA VAL A 236 9.18 -7.02 -9.21
C VAL A 236 9.43 -5.53 -8.98
N TYR A 237 9.91 -5.13 -7.79
CA TYR A 237 10.23 -3.71 -7.55
C TYR A 237 11.37 -3.23 -8.45
N GLU A 238 12.37 -4.05 -8.68
CA GLU A 238 13.47 -3.72 -9.57
C GLU A 238 13.02 -3.68 -11.04
N GLY A 239 12.18 -4.64 -11.49
CA GLY A 239 11.80 -4.80 -12.90
C GLY A 239 10.64 -3.94 -13.37
N ALA A 240 9.70 -3.59 -12.50
CA ALA A 240 8.52 -2.79 -12.86
C ALA A 240 8.88 -1.33 -13.19
N PRO A 241 8.01 -0.63 -13.95
CA PRO A 241 8.08 0.82 -14.08
C PRO A 241 8.13 1.49 -12.71
N THR A 242 9.04 2.43 -12.49
CA THR A 242 9.26 3.03 -11.16
C THR A 242 8.00 3.62 -10.51
N PRO A 243 7.08 4.29 -11.24
CA PRO A 243 5.80 4.72 -10.67
C PRO A 243 4.93 3.54 -10.20
N ILE A 244 4.97 2.39 -10.92
CA ILE A 244 4.23 1.19 -10.53
C ILE A 244 4.87 0.52 -9.31
N THR A 245 6.20 0.54 -9.22
CA THR A 245 6.90 0.11 -7.99
C THR A 245 6.44 0.93 -6.77
N ALA A 246 6.33 2.26 -6.91
CA ALA A 246 5.77 3.14 -5.88
C ALA A 246 4.33 2.76 -5.50
N TYR A 247 3.50 2.50 -6.50
CA TYR A 247 2.10 2.12 -6.32
C TYR A 247 1.94 0.79 -5.58
N LEU A 248 2.69 -0.26 -6.01
CA LEU A 248 2.73 -1.56 -5.35
C LEU A 248 3.20 -1.46 -3.90
N SER A 249 4.20 -0.63 -3.65
CA SER A 249 4.81 -0.51 -2.32
C SER A 249 3.90 0.10 -1.26
N VAL A 250 2.94 0.91 -1.67
CA VAL A 250 2.01 1.63 -0.78
C VAL A 250 0.60 1.07 -0.90
N ALA A 251 -0.09 1.30 -2.01
CA ALA A 251 -1.52 1.02 -2.13
C ALA A 251 -1.84 -0.47 -2.12
N SER A 252 -1.15 -1.29 -2.92
CA SER A 252 -1.38 -2.74 -2.94
C SER A 252 -1.16 -3.38 -1.57
N LYS A 253 -0.13 -2.90 -0.84
CA LYS A 253 0.15 -3.34 0.51
C LYS A 253 -0.93 -2.91 1.49
N ALA A 254 -1.32 -1.64 1.48
CA ALA A 254 -2.38 -1.12 2.33
C ALA A 254 -3.71 -1.85 2.11
N ALA A 255 -4.06 -2.17 0.85
CA ALA A 255 -5.23 -2.98 0.52
C ALA A 255 -5.13 -4.42 1.09
N GLY A 256 -3.95 -5.03 1.02
CA GLY A 256 -3.70 -6.33 1.66
C GLY A 256 -3.93 -6.30 3.17
N PHE A 257 -3.40 -5.26 3.85
CA PHE A 257 -3.65 -5.08 5.29
C PHE A 257 -5.11 -4.79 5.59
N ALA A 258 -5.81 -3.98 4.78
CA ALA A 258 -7.24 -3.71 4.97
C ALA A 258 -8.08 -5.00 4.92
N VAL A 259 -7.83 -5.88 3.94
CA VAL A 259 -8.51 -7.19 3.84
C VAL A 259 -8.18 -8.09 5.03
N VAL A 260 -6.90 -8.13 5.45
CA VAL A 260 -6.51 -8.91 6.64
C VAL A 260 -7.22 -8.41 7.87
N MET A 261 -7.33 -7.10 8.06
CA MET A 261 -8.08 -6.52 9.18
C MET A 261 -9.56 -6.90 9.11
N ARG A 262 -10.23 -6.79 7.95
CA ARG A 262 -11.62 -7.23 7.76
C ARG A 262 -11.81 -8.71 8.13
N ILE A 263 -11.00 -9.60 7.59
CA ILE A 263 -11.17 -11.05 7.83
C ILE A 263 -10.79 -11.42 9.27
N PHE A 264 -9.62 -10.99 9.73
CA PHE A 264 -9.09 -11.47 11.02
C PHE A 264 -9.67 -10.75 12.23
N LEU A 265 -10.12 -9.50 12.10
CA LEU A 265 -10.72 -8.77 13.21
C LEU A 265 -12.24 -8.92 13.25
N VAL A 266 -12.93 -8.94 12.09
CA VAL A 266 -14.38 -9.14 12.05
C VAL A 266 -14.73 -10.63 12.13
N ALA A 267 -14.30 -11.43 11.13
CA ALA A 267 -14.75 -12.82 11.04
C ALA A 267 -14.07 -13.77 12.02
N LEU A 268 -12.79 -13.53 12.36
CA LEU A 268 -11.97 -14.41 13.22
C LEU A 268 -11.51 -13.73 14.52
N GLY A 269 -11.99 -12.52 14.82
CA GLY A 269 -11.54 -11.69 15.94
C GLY A 269 -12.07 -12.12 17.29
N HIS A 270 -13.25 -12.74 17.33
CA HIS A 270 -13.94 -13.15 18.53
C HIS A 270 -14.06 -14.67 18.59
N GLY A 271 -13.19 -15.33 19.35
CA GLY A 271 -13.41 -16.76 19.55
C GLY A 271 -12.16 -17.62 19.68
N LEU A 272 -12.37 -18.88 19.35
CA LEU A 272 -11.53 -20.03 19.65
C LEU A 272 -10.08 -19.94 19.15
N ILE A 273 -9.83 -19.19 18.06
CA ILE A 273 -8.52 -19.17 17.38
C ILE A 273 -7.81 -17.80 17.40
N THR A 274 -8.32 -16.82 18.15
CA THR A 274 -7.77 -15.46 18.19
C THR A 274 -6.31 -15.45 18.63
N SER A 275 -5.95 -16.18 19.67
CA SER A 275 -4.55 -16.31 20.12
C SER A 275 -3.64 -17.05 19.12
N ASP A 276 -4.20 -17.99 18.35
CA ASP A 276 -3.42 -18.77 17.37
C ASP A 276 -2.92 -17.90 16.24
N TRP A 277 -3.82 -17.14 15.60
CA TRP A 277 -3.41 -16.26 14.49
C TRP A 277 -2.63 -15.03 14.98
N ALA A 278 -2.87 -14.52 16.19
CA ALA A 278 -2.06 -13.45 16.76
C ALA A 278 -0.61 -13.85 16.96
N ASN A 279 -0.37 -15.03 17.54
CA ASN A 279 0.95 -15.59 17.70
C ASN A 279 1.64 -15.84 16.34
N LEU A 280 0.88 -16.31 15.35
CA LEU A 280 1.38 -16.46 13.98
C LEU A 280 1.82 -15.11 13.40
N PHE A 281 1.02 -14.05 13.55
CA PHE A 281 1.37 -12.70 13.10
C PHE A 281 2.57 -12.12 13.85
N ALA A 282 2.68 -12.34 15.15
CA ALA A 282 3.86 -11.93 15.92
C ALA A 282 5.15 -12.60 15.42
N ALA A 283 5.10 -13.90 15.14
CA ALA A 283 6.23 -14.64 14.59
C ALA A 283 6.60 -14.13 13.17
N ILE A 284 5.61 -13.98 12.28
CA ILE A 284 5.81 -13.46 10.93
C ILE A 284 6.35 -12.03 10.98
N ALA A 285 5.86 -11.18 11.90
CA ALA A 285 6.36 -9.81 12.10
C ALA A 285 7.86 -9.80 12.43
N ALA A 286 8.26 -10.58 13.44
CA ALA A 286 9.66 -10.65 13.87
C ALA A 286 10.60 -11.12 12.73
N ILE A 287 10.19 -12.17 12.02
CA ILE A 287 10.99 -12.74 10.90
C ILE A 287 11.02 -11.74 9.73
N SER A 288 9.91 -11.11 9.38
CA SER A 288 9.82 -10.17 8.24
C SER A 288 10.67 -8.92 8.49
N MET A 289 10.63 -8.36 9.69
CA MET A 289 11.49 -7.23 10.06
C MET A 289 12.96 -7.59 9.92
N THR A 290 13.36 -8.74 10.45
CA THR A 290 14.76 -9.16 10.47
C THR A 290 15.27 -9.50 9.08
N VAL A 291 14.58 -10.38 8.35
CA VAL A 291 14.97 -10.80 7.00
C VAL A 291 14.98 -9.63 6.04
N GLY A 292 13.93 -8.78 6.06
CA GLY A 292 13.85 -7.59 5.21
C GLY A 292 15.03 -6.65 5.42
N ASN A 293 15.34 -6.30 6.67
CA ASN A 293 16.43 -5.38 6.99
C ASN A 293 17.82 -5.96 6.68
N VAL A 294 18.08 -7.23 7.03
CA VAL A 294 19.38 -7.86 6.77
C VAL A 294 19.65 -7.94 5.26
N LEU A 295 18.64 -8.30 4.46
CA LEU A 295 18.81 -8.38 3.01
C LEU A 295 18.90 -7.02 2.33
N ALA A 296 18.33 -5.96 2.91
CA ALA A 296 18.47 -4.59 2.43
C ALA A 296 19.91 -4.05 2.53
N LEU A 297 20.71 -4.49 3.53
CA LEU A 297 22.05 -3.97 3.79
C LEU A 297 22.98 -4.04 2.56
N ASN A 298 22.92 -5.13 1.80
CA ASN A 298 23.84 -5.41 0.70
C ASN A 298 23.31 -4.98 -0.68
N GLN A 299 22.13 -4.35 -0.74
CA GLN A 299 21.56 -3.98 -2.03
C GLN A 299 22.29 -2.78 -2.65
N LYS A 300 22.50 -2.85 -3.97
CA LYS A 300 23.12 -1.80 -4.76
C LYS A 300 22.09 -1.00 -5.57
N ASN A 301 21.01 -1.63 -6.00
CA ASN A 301 19.88 -0.97 -6.67
C ASN A 301 18.92 -0.37 -5.63
N ILE A 302 18.57 0.92 -5.80
CA ILE A 302 17.74 1.64 -4.81
C ILE A 302 16.31 1.11 -4.75
N LYS A 303 15.71 0.68 -5.88
CA LYS A 303 14.36 0.10 -5.91
C LYS A 303 14.34 -1.25 -5.20
N ARG A 304 15.36 -2.09 -5.43
CA ARG A 304 15.50 -3.38 -4.77
C ARG A 304 15.73 -3.23 -3.26
N MET A 305 16.54 -2.24 -2.86
CA MET A 305 16.75 -1.90 -1.45
C MET A 305 15.43 -1.49 -0.79
N LEU A 306 14.64 -0.62 -1.43
CA LEU A 306 13.31 -0.22 -0.94
C LEU A 306 12.31 -1.38 -0.96
N GLY A 307 12.48 -2.37 -1.83
CA GLY A 307 11.72 -3.61 -1.82
C GLY A 307 11.93 -4.39 -0.51
N TYR A 308 13.17 -4.63 -0.13
CA TYR A 308 13.49 -5.29 1.14
C TYR A 308 13.09 -4.44 2.36
N SER A 309 13.28 -3.13 2.29
CA SER A 309 12.75 -2.18 3.27
C SER A 309 11.23 -2.33 3.42
N SER A 310 10.50 -2.45 2.32
CA SER A 310 9.05 -2.62 2.30
C SER A 310 8.61 -3.92 2.98
N ILE A 311 9.40 -5.00 2.90
CA ILE A 311 9.18 -6.25 3.63
C ILE A 311 9.36 -6.02 5.15
N ALA A 312 10.43 -5.32 5.54
CA ALA A 312 10.65 -4.99 6.95
C ALA A 312 9.54 -4.11 7.54
N GLN A 313 9.07 -3.10 6.79
CA GLN A 313 7.97 -2.24 7.23
C GLN A 313 6.65 -3.03 7.35
N ALA A 314 6.39 -4.00 6.44
CA ALA A 314 5.23 -4.89 6.56
C ALA A 314 5.27 -5.71 7.87
N GLY A 315 6.45 -6.20 8.26
CA GLY A 315 6.64 -6.82 9.56
C GLY A 315 6.32 -5.88 10.72
N THR A 316 6.67 -4.59 10.59
CA THR A 316 6.34 -3.59 11.63
C THR A 316 4.83 -3.33 11.70
N PHE A 317 4.11 -3.28 10.58
CA PHE A 317 2.64 -3.16 10.58
C PHE A 317 1.97 -4.36 11.27
N LEU A 318 2.47 -5.58 11.07
CA LEU A 318 1.95 -6.78 11.72
C LEU A 318 2.08 -6.77 13.23
N ILE A 319 2.99 -5.99 13.82
CA ILE A 319 3.08 -5.83 15.29
C ILE A 319 1.75 -5.33 15.85
N GLY A 320 1.14 -4.31 15.21
CA GLY A 320 -0.14 -3.77 15.66
C GLY A 320 -1.26 -4.82 15.58
N LEU A 321 -1.32 -5.62 14.51
CA LEU A 321 -2.31 -6.69 14.39
C LEU A 321 -2.09 -7.81 15.40
N ALA A 322 -0.84 -8.18 15.69
CA ALA A 322 -0.53 -9.15 16.73
C ALA A 322 -0.92 -8.65 18.13
N ALA A 323 -0.82 -7.32 18.35
CA ALA A 323 -1.17 -6.70 19.62
C ALA A 323 -2.70 -6.72 19.91
N VAL A 324 -3.54 -6.60 18.89
CA VAL A 324 -5.02 -6.63 19.05
C VAL A 324 -5.48 -7.92 19.71
N ALA A 325 -4.93 -9.06 19.31
CA ALA A 325 -5.42 -10.36 19.74
C ALA A 325 -4.81 -10.87 21.07
N ALA A 326 -3.75 -10.21 21.56
CA ALA A 326 -3.05 -10.67 22.77
C ALA A 326 -3.73 -10.24 24.08
N LYS A 327 -4.66 -9.29 24.01
CA LYS A 327 -5.39 -8.76 25.19
C LYS A 327 -6.78 -8.32 24.79
N ASP A 328 -7.66 -8.07 25.65
CA ASP A 328 -9.02 -7.59 25.52
C ASP A 328 -9.35 -6.91 24.15
N PRO A 329 -10.46 -7.31 23.46
CA PRO A 329 -10.91 -6.68 22.21
C PRO A 329 -11.10 -5.17 22.25
N GLN A 330 -11.11 -4.55 23.43
CA GLN A 330 -11.20 -3.10 23.64
C GLN A 330 -9.88 -2.34 23.36
N LEU A 331 -8.81 -2.99 22.94
CA LEU A 331 -7.56 -2.32 22.59
C LEU A 331 -7.60 -1.81 21.12
N GLU A 332 -8.35 -0.74 20.90
CA GLU A 332 -8.38 0.03 19.64
C GLU A 332 -6.95 0.44 19.18
N LEU A 333 -6.01 0.56 20.12
CA LEU A 333 -4.66 1.07 19.87
C LEU A 333 -3.86 0.21 18.87
N GLY A 334 -4.04 -1.12 18.88
CA GLY A 334 -3.36 -2.01 17.92
C GLY A 334 -3.80 -1.73 16.48
N THR A 335 -5.11 -1.67 16.26
CA THR A 335 -5.73 -1.43 14.96
C THR A 335 -5.46 -0.02 14.46
N SER A 336 -5.69 1.00 15.31
CA SER A 336 -5.49 2.40 14.96
C SER A 336 -4.02 2.69 14.63
N SER A 337 -3.07 2.07 15.34
CA SER A 337 -1.65 2.23 15.05
C SER A 337 -1.27 1.69 13.66
N VAL A 338 -1.88 0.59 13.19
CA VAL A 338 -1.67 0.08 11.84
C VAL A 338 -2.25 1.02 10.79
N VAL A 339 -3.48 1.50 10.97
CA VAL A 339 -4.15 2.45 10.07
C VAL A 339 -3.35 3.76 9.98
N PHE A 340 -2.94 4.33 11.12
CA PHE A 340 -2.06 5.50 11.17
C PHE A 340 -0.76 5.25 10.39
N PHE A 341 -0.13 4.10 10.62
CA PHE A 341 1.16 3.81 9.99
C PHE A 341 1.02 3.67 8.48
N LEU A 342 -0.03 3.03 7.98
CA LEU A 342 -0.30 2.92 6.53
C LEU A 342 -0.46 4.32 5.89
N GLY A 343 -1.18 5.23 6.54
CA GLY A 343 -1.31 6.63 6.12
C GLY A 343 0.02 7.39 6.12
N ALA A 344 0.78 7.32 7.21
CA ALA A 344 2.09 7.95 7.35
C ALA A 344 3.12 7.38 6.34
N TYR A 345 3.09 6.06 6.13
CA TYR A 345 3.93 5.36 5.16
C TYR A 345 3.64 5.78 3.72
N ALA A 346 2.39 6.08 3.38
CA ALA A 346 2.02 6.56 2.06
C ALA A 346 2.78 7.84 1.70
N PHE A 347 2.75 8.86 2.56
CA PHE A 347 3.51 10.10 2.31
C PHE A 347 5.01 9.85 2.23
N THR A 348 5.54 9.08 3.16
CA THR A 348 6.98 8.83 3.25
C THR A 348 7.52 8.05 2.06
N ASN A 349 6.88 6.96 1.70
CA ASN A 349 7.38 6.06 0.66
C ASN A 349 7.11 6.57 -0.75
N LEU A 350 5.91 7.18 -0.99
CA LEU A 350 5.65 7.85 -2.27
C LEU A 350 6.63 8.99 -2.51
N GLY A 351 6.93 9.82 -1.51
CA GLY A 351 7.90 10.90 -1.64
C GLY A 351 9.29 10.39 -2.03
N ALA A 352 9.73 9.30 -1.42
CA ALA A 352 11.00 8.66 -1.80
C ALA A 352 10.98 8.22 -3.27
N PHE A 353 9.91 7.55 -3.71
CA PHE A 353 9.81 7.11 -5.10
C PHE A 353 9.65 8.28 -6.09
N MET A 354 8.93 9.37 -5.76
CA MET A 354 8.85 10.56 -6.63
C MET A 354 10.23 11.19 -6.86
N ALA A 355 11.05 11.27 -5.82
CA ALA A 355 12.44 11.71 -5.96
C ALA A 355 13.26 10.74 -6.83
N ILE A 356 13.13 9.43 -6.60
CA ILE A 356 13.84 8.40 -7.38
C ILE A 356 13.43 8.46 -8.85
N ILE A 357 12.14 8.59 -9.18
CA ILE A 357 11.66 8.76 -10.57
C ILE A 357 12.36 9.95 -11.24
N ALA A 358 12.38 11.11 -10.56
CA ALA A 358 12.98 12.33 -11.10
C ALA A 358 14.50 12.19 -11.30
N ILE A 359 15.18 11.63 -10.32
CA ILE A 359 16.65 11.46 -10.36
C ILE A 359 17.02 10.42 -11.41
N SER A 360 16.45 9.21 -11.36
CA SER A 360 16.76 8.08 -12.26
C SER A 360 16.51 8.42 -13.73
N ALA A 361 15.47 9.21 -14.03
CA ALA A 361 15.18 9.68 -15.38
C ALA A 361 16.31 10.55 -15.95
N LYS A 362 17.04 11.28 -15.10
CA LYS A 362 18.14 12.18 -15.50
C LYS A 362 19.49 11.47 -15.54
N ILE A 363 19.80 10.67 -14.53
CA ILE A 363 21.08 9.94 -14.47
C ILE A 363 21.05 8.63 -15.25
N LYS A 364 19.88 8.16 -15.68
CA LYS A 364 19.62 6.89 -16.39
C LYS A 364 20.13 5.65 -15.63
N SER A 365 20.12 5.72 -14.31
CA SER A 365 20.55 4.63 -13.42
C SER A 365 19.69 4.56 -12.18
N GLU A 366 19.57 3.35 -11.62
CA GLU A 366 18.92 3.06 -10.35
C GLU A 366 19.95 2.53 -9.31
N GLN A 367 21.26 2.61 -9.64
CA GLN A 367 22.31 2.19 -8.72
C GLN A 367 22.57 3.28 -7.68
N ILE A 368 22.66 2.89 -6.40
CA ILE A 368 22.84 3.83 -5.28
C ILE A 368 24.13 4.66 -5.46
N GLU A 369 25.18 4.07 -6.01
CA GLU A 369 26.45 4.76 -6.22
C GLU A 369 26.33 5.91 -7.23
N ASP A 370 25.46 5.81 -8.22
CA ASP A 370 25.24 6.83 -9.24
C ASP A 370 24.41 8.03 -8.72
N PHE A 371 23.85 7.92 -7.50
CA PHE A 371 23.25 9.06 -6.80
C PHE A 371 24.30 9.97 -6.13
N ALA A 372 25.59 9.74 -6.37
CA ALA A 372 26.68 10.56 -5.84
C ALA A 372 26.51 12.04 -6.21
N GLY A 373 26.60 12.91 -5.21
CA GLY A 373 26.58 14.36 -5.39
C GLY A 373 25.28 14.95 -5.91
N ILE A 374 24.16 14.22 -5.85
CA ILE A 374 22.84 14.74 -6.28
C ILE A 374 22.46 16.02 -5.53
N TYR A 375 22.91 16.21 -4.29
CA TYR A 375 22.70 17.46 -3.56
C TYR A 375 23.25 18.68 -4.30
N ARG A 376 24.40 18.56 -4.96
CA ARG A 376 24.99 19.66 -5.75
C ARG A 376 24.28 19.87 -7.10
N ARG A 377 23.67 18.84 -7.66
CA ARG A 377 22.99 18.86 -8.96
C ARG A 377 21.52 19.25 -8.86
N SER A 378 20.82 18.78 -7.82
CA SER A 378 19.41 19.03 -7.55
C SER A 378 19.13 18.99 -6.04
N PRO A 379 19.39 20.10 -5.30
CA PRO A 379 19.23 20.15 -3.85
C PRO A 379 17.83 19.78 -3.38
N PHE A 380 16.80 20.22 -4.11
CA PHE A 380 15.41 19.94 -3.78
C PHE A 380 15.10 18.44 -3.76
N LEU A 381 15.55 17.70 -4.80
CA LEU A 381 15.33 16.24 -4.87
C LEU A 381 16.16 15.50 -3.81
N ALA A 382 17.40 15.93 -3.57
CA ALA A 382 18.25 15.30 -2.57
C ALA A 382 17.71 15.49 -1.14
N LEU A 383 17.26 16.70 -0.79
CA LEU A 383 16.65 17.00 0.50
C LEU A 383 15.34 16.25 0.69
N GLY A 384 14.48 16.21 -0.33
CA GLY A 384 13.23 15.47 -0.28
C GLY A 384 13.43 13.97 -0.11
N LEU A 385 14.34 13.37 -0.87
CA LEU A 385 14.67 11.94 -0.71
C LEU A 385 15.28 11.67 0.67
N ALA A 386 16.17 12.53 1.14
CA ALA A 386 16.77 12.39 2.47
C ALA A 386 15.71 12.47 3.59
N ALA A 387 14.76 13.43 3.51
CA ALA A 387 13.67 13.55 4.48
C ALA A 387 12.81 12.26 4.52
N CYS A 388 12.50 11.69 3.36
CA CYS A 388 11.74 10.43 3.26
C CYS A 388 12.54 9.26 3.86
N LEU A 389 13.83 9.12 3.57
CA LEU A 389 14.67 8.03 4.10
C LEU A 389 14.87 8.16 5.62
N ILE A 390 15.02 9.38 6.13
CA ILE A 390 15.07 9.67 7.57
C ILE A 390 13.74 9.29 8.25
N SER A 391 12.61 9.57 7.59
CA SER A 391 11.30 9.18 8.08
C SER A 391 11.12 7.66 8.09
N LEU A 392 11.55 6.94 7.05
CA LEU A 392 11.53 5.46 7.03
C LEU A 392 12.39 4.86 8.14
N THR A 393 13.48 5.51 8.51
CA THR A 393 14.30 5.12 9.67
C THR A 393 13.52 5.27 10.99
N GLY A 394 12.67 6.27 11.09
CA GLY A 394 11.93 6.61 12.30
C GLY A 394 12.67 7.61 13.18
N ILE A 395 13.25 8.68 12.59
CA ILE A 395 13.94 9.75 13.30
C ILE A 395 12.98 10.94 13.49
N PRO A 396 12.84 11.52 14.71
CA PRO A 396 12.05 12.74 14.92
C PRO A 396 12.59 13.94 14.12
N PRO A 397 11.77 14.90 13.74
CA PRO A 397 10.30 15.01 13.85
C PRO A 397 9.59 14.54 12.56
N THR A 398 9.51 13.26 12.31
CA THR A 398 8.91 12.72 11.08
C THR A 398 7.74 11.78 11.35
N ALA A 399 6.85 11.63 10.37
CA ALA A 399 5.70 10.73 10.44
C ALA A 399 6.08 9.28 10.77
N GLY A 400 7.19 8.78 10.22
CA GLY A 400 7.68 7.42 10.48
C GLY A 400 8.10 7.18 11.92
N PHE A 401 8.59 8.21 12.63
CA PHE A 401 8.88 8.12 14.05
C PHE A 401 7.59 7.92 14.86
N VAL A 402 6.58 8.77 14.62
CA VAL A 402 5.29 8.69 15.33
C VAL A 402 4.62 7.35 15.07
N ALA A 403 4.63 6.89 13.82
CA ALA A 403 4.04 5.61 13.42
C ALA A 403 4.68 4.43 14.16
N LYS A 404 6.00 4.37 14.23
CA LYS A 404 6.73 3.32 14.97
C LYS A 404 6.46 3.40 16.46
N LEU A 405 6.41 4.61 17.02
CA LEU A 405 6.12 4.82 18.44
C LEU A 405 4.75 4.24 18.81
N LEU A 406 3.70 4.52 18.01
CA LEU A 406 2.35 4.03 18.26
C LEU A 406 2.28 2.49 18.21
N VAL A 407 2.88 1.88 17.17
CA VAL A 407 2.87 0.42 17.01
C VAL A 407 3.66 -0.28 18.11
N PHE A 408 4.81 0.27 18.52
CA PHE A 408 5.60 -0.30 19.62
C PHE A 408 4.89 -0.12 20.95
N ASN A 409 4.20 1.00 21.17
CA ASN A 409 3.37 1.19 22.37
C ASN A 409 2.26 0.16 22.44
N ALA A 410 1.54 -0.09 21.33
CA ALA A 410 0.52 -1.15 21.25
C ALA A 410 1.09 -2.52 21.63
N ALA A 411 2.30 -2.86 21.16
CA ALA A 411 2.96 -4.12 21.51
C ALA A 411 3.30 -4.22 22.99
N VAL A 412 3.78 -3.11 23.61
CA VAL A 412 4.10 -3.09 25.04
C VAL A 412 2.84 -3.25 25.90
N GLU A 413 1.76 -2.54 25.56
CA GLU A 413 0.48 -2.67 26.24
C GLU A 413 -0.14 -4.08 26.12
N ALA A 414 0.08 -4.73 24.97
CA ALA A 414 -0.33 -6.12 24.74
C ALA A 414 0.60 -7.18 25.39
N ASN A 415 1.58 -6.77 26.22
CA ASN A 415 2.60 -7.64 26.80
C ASN A 415 3.52 -8.35 25.78
N LEU A 416 3.60 -7.84 24.55
CA LEU A 416 4.52 -8.30 23.49
C LEU A 416 5.82 -7.49 23.48
N VAL A 417 6.38 -7.20 24.67
CA VAL A 417 7.62 -6.39 24.84
C VAL A 417 8.78 -6.96 24.02
N TRP A 418 8.91 -8.28 23.92
CA TRP A 418 9.94 -8.93 23.12
C TRP A 418 9.84 -8.55 21.63
N LEU A 419 8.60 -8.40 21.10
CA LEU A 419 8.37 -8.03 19.71
C LEU A 419 8.68 -6.55 19.46
N ALA A 420 8.34 -5.66 20.42
CA ALA A 420 8.73 -4.27 20.40
C ALA A 420 10.27 -4.10 20.42
N LEU A 421 10.99 -4.86 21.23
CA LEU A 421 12.46 -4.86 21.25
C LEU A 421 13.06 -5.30 19.90
N ILE A 422 12.54 -6.35 19.29
CA ILE A 422 12.95 -6.77 17.94
C ILE A 422 12.69 -5.63 16.94
N GLY A 423 11.54 -4.95 17.02
CA GLY A 423 11.20 -3.82 16.15
C GLY A 423 12.17 -2.65 16.30
N VAL A 424 12.54 -2.29 17.53
CA VAL A 424 13.52 -1.23 17.80
C VAL A 424 14.91 -1.60 17.24
N LEU A 425 15.39 -2.82 17.50
CA LEU A 425 16.67 -3.29 16.98
C LEU A 425 16.68 -3.27 15.44
N ASN A 426 15.61 -3.71 14.81
CA ASN A 426 15.45 -3.66 13.36
C ASN A 426 15.39 -2.23 12.82
N SER A 427 14.85 -1.27 13.56
CA SER A 427 14.88 0.14 13.18
C SER A 427 16.33 0.68 13.18
N VAL A 428 17.16 0.27 14.12
CA VAL A 428 18.60 0.62 14.16
C VAL A 428 19.32 0.02 12.94
N ILE A 429 19.06 -1.25 12.60
CA ILE A 429 19.65 -1.90 11.41
C ILE A 429 19.24 -1.12 10.14
N SER A 430 17.98 -0.71 10.04
CA SER A 430 17.47 0.03 8.87
C SER A 430 18.14 1.38 8.68
N ALA A 431 18.56 2.04 9.76
CA ALA A 431 19.26 3.31 9.68
C ALA A 431 20.52 3.25 8.81
N TYR A 432 21.23 2.14 8.84
CA TYR A 432 22.47 1.99 8.06
C TYR A 432 22.23 2.13 6.56
N TYR A 433 21.31 1.36 5.98
CA TYR A 433 21.16 1.39 4.52
C TYR A 433 20.42 2.65 4.02
N TYR A 434 19.53 3.24 4.81
CA TYR A 434 18.89 4.50 4.46
C TYR A 434 19.89 5.67 4.50
N LEU A 435 20.64 5.78 5.61
CA LEU A 435 21.63 6.85 5.76
C LEU A 435 22.81 6.67 4.78
N ARG A 436 23.15 5.45 4.36
CA ARG A 436 24.12 5.20 3.30
C ARG A 436 23.75 5.93 2.01
N VAL A 437 22.47 5.89 1.58
CA VAL A 437 22.01 6.62 0.40
C VAL A 437 22.14 8.12 0.61
N VAL A 438 21.73 8.63 1.78
CA VAL A 438 21.87 10.05 2.12
C VAL A 438 23.34 10.48 2.06
N LEU A 439 24.24 9.71 2.69
CA LEU A 439 25.68 10.02 2.64
C LEU A 439 26.20 10.07 1.20
N VAL A 440 25.85 9.11 0.34
CA VAL A 440 26.29 9.10 -1.06
C VAL A 440 25.82 10.38 -1.78
N MET A 441 24.57 10.80 -1.58
CA MET A 441 24.03 12.01 -2.23
C MET A 441 24.69 13.31 -1.78
N PHE A 442 25.12 13.40 -0.51
CA PHE A 442 25.61 14.67 0.08
C PHE A 442 27.12 14.79 0.13
N THR A 443 27.85 13.68 0.29
CA THR A 443 29.31 13.72 0.58
C THR A 443 30.18 13.38 -0.62
N ARG A 444 29.67 12.61 -1.60
CA ARG A 444 30.45 12.21 -2.76
C ARG A 444 30.36 13.27 -3.87
N ASP A 445 31.38 13.34 -4.70
CA ASP A 445 31.38 14.22 -5.85
C ASP A 445 30.50 13.67 -6.97
N PRO A 446 29.74 14.54 -7.69
CA PRO A 446 28.90 14.11 -8.79
C PRO A 446 29.75 13.67 -9.98
N SER A 447 29.27 12.66 -10.72
CA SER A 447 29.89 12.20 -11.96
C SER A 447 29.83 13.25 -13.08
N GLU A 448 28.83 14.12 -13.03
CA GLU A 448 28.60 15.23 -13.96
C GLU A 448 28.27 16.51 -13.20
N ALA A 449 28.76 17.65 -13.68
CA ALA A 449 28.53 18.95 -13.03
C ALA A 449 27.17 19.60 -13.39
N THR A 450 26.41 19.01 -14.34
CA THR A 450 25.16 19.60 -14.83
C THR A 450 24.06 19.56 -13.78
N THR A 451 23.49 20.72 -13.46
CA THR A 451 22.33 20.84 -12.57
C THR A 451 21.05 20.51 -13.32
N PHE A 452 20.05 20.00 -12.59
CA PHE A 452 18.72 19.75 -13.14
C PHE A 452 17.63 19.96 -12.09
N GLN A 453 16.39 20.19 -12.57
CA GLN A 453 15.21 20.29 -11.72
C GLN A 453 14.20 19.20 -12.10
N PRO A 454 13.36 18.77 -11.15
CA PRO A 454 12.23 17.90 -11.46
C PRO A 454 11.24 18.63 -12.36
N SER A 455 10.41 17.89 -13.07
CA SER A 455 9.23 18.47 -13.68
C SER A 455 8.27 19.05 -12.64
N PRO A 456 7.40 20.00 -13.03
CA PRO A 456 6.43 20.58 -12.11
C PRO A 456 5.53 19.52 -11.43
N TYR A 457 5.15 18.48 -12.16
CA TYR A 457 4.30 17.39 -11.63
C TYR A 457 5.01 16.59 -10.55
N LEU A 458 6.22 16.12 -10.82
CA LEU A 458 7.06 15.38 -9.85
C LEU A 458 7.47 16.25 -8.67
N GLY A 459 7.81 17.52 -8.92
CA GLY A 459 8.14 18.49 -7.88
C GLY A 459 6.96 18.72 -6.93
N PHE A 460 5.77 18.88 -7.48
CA PHE A 460 4.53 19.05 -6.70
C PHE A 460 4.18 17.80 -5.88
N ALA A 461 4.24 16.61 -6.50
CA ALA A 461 4.01 15.34 -5.81
C ALA A 461 4.99 15.12 -4.66
N MET A 462 6.29 15.38 -4.89
CA MET A 462 7.31 15.29 -3.84
C MET A 462 7.07 16.32 -2.72
N MET A 463 6.66 17.55 -3.06
CA MET A 463 6.35 18.59 -2.07
C MET A 463 5.19 18.16 -1.16
N ILE A 464 4.09 17.64 -1.72
CA ILE A 464 2.97 17.10 -0.94
C ILE A 464 3.48 16.01 0.03
N SER A 465 4.31 15.10 -0.44
CA SER A 465 4.84 14.02 0.38
C SER A 465 5.71 14.55 1.53
N VAL A 466 6.64 15.46 1.24
CA VAL A 466 7.55 16.02 2.26
C VAL A 466 6.79 16.88 3.27
N VAL A 467 5.87 17.71 2.81
CA VAL A 467 5.02 18.51 3.69
C VAL A 467 4.15 17.60 4.57
N GLY A 468 3.52 16.57 3.98
CA GLY A 468 2.69 15.62 4.70
C GLY A 468 3.47 14.85 5.77
N LEU A 469 4.65 14.30 5.44
CA LEU A 469 5.45 13.56 6.41
C LEU A 469 5.95 14.43 7.58
N LEU A 470 6.28 15.71 7.32
CA LEU A 470 6.71 16.63 8.38
C LEU A 470 5.52 17.13 9.20
N ALA A 471 4.40 17.46 8.56
CA ALA A 471 3.18 17.88 9.24
C ALA A 471 2.68 16.79 10.20
N ILE A 472 2.60 15.53 9.74
CA ILE A 472 2.23 14.38 10.59
C ILE A 472 3.27 14.15 11.69
N GLY A 473 4.56 14.37 11.41
CA GLY A 473 5.63 14.21 12.40
C GLY A 473 5.60 15.25 13.52
N VAL A 474 5.17 16.49 13.23
CA VAL A 474 5.08 17.59 14.19
C VAL A 474 3.71 17.66 14.87
N TYR A 475 2.64 17.43 14.11
CA TYR A 475 1.26 17.48 14.59
C TYR A 475 0.48 16.24 14.11
N PRO A 476 0.62 15.10 14.79
CA PRO A 476 0.05 13.82 14.38
C PRO A 476 -1.47 13.70 14.58
N ASN A 477 -2.05 14.52 15.50
CA ASN A 477 -3.43 14.36 15.96
C ASN A 477 -4.45 14.18 14.84
N PRO A 478 -4.46 14.96 13.73
CA PRO A 478 -5.49 14.77 12.70
C PRO A 478 -5.49 13.38 12.07
N LEU A 479 -4.30 12.78 11.91
CA LEU A 479 -4.19 11.42 11.38
C LEU A 479 -4.43 10.37 12.47
N VAL A 480 -4.08 10.64 13.73
CA VAL A 480 -4.42 9.78 14.88
C VAL A 480 -5.92 9.70 15.02
N ASP A 481 -6.62 10.84 15.09
CA ASP A 481 -8.07 10.90 15.23
C ASP A 481 -8.77 10.15 14.06
N ALA A 482 -8.30 10.34 12.83
CA ALA A 482 -8.82 9.63 11.67
C ALA A 482 -8.59 8.11 11.75
N ALA A 483 -7.42 7.69 12.22
CA ALA A 483 -7.10 6.27 12.40
C ALA A 483 -7.91 5.63 13.55
N ASP A 484 -8.11 6.35 14.65
CA ASP A 484 -8.94 5.90 15.76
C ASP A 484 -10.42 5.77 15.34
N HIS A 485 -10.95 6.74 14.60
CA HIS A 485 -12.30 6.63 14.04
C HIS A 485 -12.44 5.42 13.10
N ALA A 486 -11.46 5.21 12.21
CA ALA A 486 -11.45 4.06 11.33
C ALA A 486 -11.33 2.71 12.06
N ALA A 487 -10.64 2.69 13.21
CA ALA A 487 -10.42 1.48 13.99
C ALA A 487 -11.64 1.06 14.83
N ARG A 488 -12.54 1.98 15.17
CA ARG A 488 -13.71 1.73 16.05
C ARG A 488 -14.65 0.64 15.56
N ILE A 489 -14.67 0.35 14.28
CA ILE A 489 -15.51 -0.73 13.73
C ILE A 489 -15.08 -2.13 14.20
N PHE A 490 -13.89 -2.26 14.76
CA PHE A 490 -13.31 -3.54 15.21
C PHE A 490 -13.32 -3.70 16.75
N GLY A 491 -13.80 -2.67 17.49
CA GLY A 491 -13.83 -2.65 18.96
C GLY A 491 -15.20 -2.90 19.59
#